data_820ad7d2d7da4c7d11670bba534f4c30
#
_entry.id   820ad7d2d7da4c7d11670bba534f4c30
#
_cell.length_a   1.000
_cell.length_b   1.000
_cell.length_c   1.000
_cell.angle_alpha   90.00
_cell.angle_beta   90.00
_cell.angle_gamma   90.00
#
_symmetry.space_group_name_H-M   'P 1'
#
loop_
_entity.id
_entity.type
_entity.pdbx_description
1 polymer ?
#
loop_
_entity_poly.entity_id
_entity_poly.type
_entity_poly.pdbx_seq_one_letter_code
_entity_poly.pdbx_strand_id
1 'polypeptide(L)'
;MKKLLLGLLCTIALGAYANPADDLLNRIDKGAAAKFKTILVKSDKDFFEIDQTGNGKNTTAPKPAGKNNPIIIRGNSWVNIAVGINWYLKHHAGIHITWNNMSPKLPNVLPAVKQKERHETDLKLRYDFNYCTFSYTMAFWDWNRWQKEIDWMALHGINMPLAAVGTECVWRNMLLKLGYSEEEVGKFIAGPAFLAWWEMNNLEGWGGPLPQNWYKQQETLQKKILARMKEMGMKPVLPGYCGMVPHDAKKRLGLNVTDAGKWNGYQRPANLS
;
A
#
# COMPACT_ATOMS: atom_id res chain seq x y z
N MET A 1 -27.15 50.58 -25.60
CA MET A 1 -27.12 49.12 -25.43
C MET A 1 -25.93 48.75 -24.61
N LYS A 2 -26.10 48.53 -23.30
CA LYS A 2 -25.03 48.13 -22.36
C LYS A 2 -24.96 46.59 -22.34
N LYS A 3 -23.83 46.00 -22.77
CA LYS A 3 -23.56 44.58 -22.68
C LYS A 3 -23.14 44.27 -21.25
N LEU A 4 -23.95 43.53 -20.52
CA LEU A 4 -23.63 42.95 -19.23
C LEU A 4 -22.73 41.72 -19.47
N LEU A 5 -21.46 41.80 -19.04
CA LEU A 5 -20.56 40.68 -18.99
C LEU A 5 -20.78 39.91 -17.69
N LEU A 6 -21.49 38.81 -17.73
CA LEU A 6 -21.63 37.88 -16.58
C LEU A 6 -20.36 37.08 -16.45
N GLY A 7 -19.48 37.45 -15.53
CA GLY A 7 -18.32 36.66 -15.17
C GLY A 7 -18.73 35.46 -14.30
N LEU A 8 -18.70 34.26 -14.87
CA LEU A 8 -18.87 33.00 -14.15
C LEU A 8 -17.64 32.76 -13.29
N LEU A 9 -17.68 33.10 -12.00
CA LEU A 9 -16.68 32.68 -11.04
C LEU A 9 -16.87 31.17 -10.82
N CYS A 10 -16.07 30.33 -11.48
CA CYS A 10 -15.87 28.93 -11.10
C CYS A 10 -15.09 28.91 -9.79
N THR A 11 -15.76 28.86 -8.66
CA THR A 11 -15.16 28.46 -7.39
C THR A 11 -14.84 26.98 -7.50
N ILE A 12 -13.60 26.67 -7.84
CA ILE A 12 -13.03 25.33 -7.65
C ILE A 12 -13.01 25.15 -6.13
N ALA A 13 -14.00 24.43 -5.60
CA ALA A 13 -13.92 23.89 -4.26
C ALA A 13 -12.71 22.96 -4.25
N LEU A 14 -11.55 23.46 -3.79
CA LEU A 14 -10.45 22.63 -3.32
C LEU A 14 -11.02 21.83 -2.15
N GLY A 15 -11.58 20.66 -2.44
CA GLY A 15 -11.86 19.67 -1.42
C GLY A 15 -10.57 19.50 -0.62
N ALA A 16 -10.60 19.83 0.65
CA ALA A 16 -9.50 19.55 1.55
C ALA A 16 -9.24 18.05 1.46
N TYR A 17 -8.22 17.64 0.70
CA TYR A 17 -7.74 16.27 0.72
C TYR A 17 -7.37 15.98 2.17
N ALA A 18 -8.07 15.03 2.79
CA ALA A 18 -7.76 14.58 4.12
C ALA A 18 -6.26 14.27 4.17
N ASN A 19 -5.57 14.77 5.19
CA ASN A 19 -4.14 14.55 5.37
C ASN A 19 -3.92 13.06 5.66
N PRO A 20 -3.22 12.29 4.79
CA PRO A 20 -3.08 10.85 4.95
C PRO A 20 -2.42 10.44 6.26
N ALA A 21 -1.58 11.30 6.84
CA ALA A 21 -0.92 11.05 8.12
C ALA A 21 -1.88 11.30 9.31
N ASP A 22 -2.79 12.26 9.19
CA ASP A 22 -3.82 12.50 10.22
C ASP A 22 -4.81 11.34 10.28
N ASP A 23 -5.20 10.80 9.12
CA ASP A 23 -6.04 9.62 9.03
C ASP A 23 -5.34 8.38 9.64
N LEU A 24 -4.04 8.20 9.36
CA LEU A 24 -3.23 7.14 9.96
C LEU A 24 -3.16 7.29 11.48
N LEU A 25 -2.87 8.48 11.99
CA LEU A 25 -2.84 8.77 13.42
C LEU A 25 -4.17 8.46 14.11
N ASN A 26 -5.30 8.83 13.49
CA ASN A 26 -6.63 8.57 14.03
C ASN A 26 -7.02 7.09 13.97
N ARG A 27 -6.39 6.26 13.11
CA ARG A 27 -6.52 4.79 13.14
C ARG A 27 -5.63 4.15 14.20
N ILE A 28 -4.50 4.77 14.56
CA ILE A 28 -3.69 4.33 15.71
C ILE A 28 -4.49 4.53 17.00
N ASP A 29 -4.93 5.77 17.27
CA ASP A 29 -5.81 6.07 18.41
C ASP A 29 -6.71 7.27 18.04
N LYS A 30 -8.02 7.13 18.27
CA LYS A 30 -9.01 8.15 17.92
C LYS A 30 -8.67 9.51 18.55
N GLY A 31 -8.53 10.53 17.70
CA GLY A 31 -8.15 11.88 18.12
C GLY A 31 -6.64 12.11 18.26
N ALA A 32 -5.81 11.14 17.94
CA ALA A 32 -4.35 11.29 18.00
C ALA A 32 -3.82 12.40 17.07
N ALA A 33 -4.43 12.59 15.91
CA ALA A 33 -4.03 13.63 14.96
C ALA A 33 -3.97 15.03 15.57
N ALA A 34 -4.85 15.34 16.54
CA ALA A 34 -4.85 16.63 17.23
C ALA A 34 -3.57 16.92 18.07
N LYS A 35 -2.76 15.89 18.33
CA LYS A 35 -1.50 16.00 19.10
C LYS A 35 -0.28 16.21 18.18
N PHE A 36 -0.46 16.12 16.87
CA PHE A 36 0.61 16.21 15.87
C PHE A 36 0.31 17.33 14.85
N LYS A 37 1.36 17.84 14.27
CA LYS A 37 1.32 18.71 13.08
C LYS A 37 2.27 18.13 12.04
N THR A 38 1.72 17.64 10.94
CA THR A 38 2.49 17.01 9.87
C THR A 38 2.72 17.98 8.73
N ILE A 39 3.93 18.04 8.17
CA ILE A 39 4.32 19.02 7.15
C ILE A 39 5.17 18.34 6.07
N LEU A 40 4.70 18.39 4.83
CA LEU A 40 5.51 18.00 3.67
C LEU A 40 6.52 19.10 3.34
N VAL A 41 7.78 18.70 3.14
CA VAL A 41 8.88 19.59 2.78
C VAL A 41 9.64 18.99 1.59
N LYS A 42 9.86 19.75 0.54
CA LYS A 42 10.65 19.27 -0.62
C LYS A 42 12.10 19.01 -0.22
N SER A 43 12.62 17.84 -0.60
CA SER A 43 14.01 17.44 -0.41
C SER A 43 14.39 16.36 -1.42
N ASP A 44 15.65 16.35 -1.86
CA ASP A 44 16.20 15.31 -2.73
C ASP A 44 16.57 14.03 -1.94
N LYS A 45 16.74 14.16 -0.62
CA LYS A 45 16.98 13.06 0.28
C LYS A 45 15.69 12.68 1.03
N ASP A 46 15.49 11.40 1.21
CA ASP A 46 14.45 10.89 2.10
C ASP A 46 14.80 11.21 3.55
N PHE A 47 13.91 11.92 4.23
CA PHE A 47 14.11 12.32 5.62
C PHE A 47 12.80 12.43 6.38
N PHE A 48 12.92 12.36 7.71
CA PHE A 48 11.96 12.94 8.63
C PHE A 48 12.66 13.83 9.67
N GLU A 49 11.91 14.74 10.22
CA GLU A 49 12.34 15.67 11.26
C GLU A 49 11.26 15.76 12.33
N ILE A 50 11.69 15.71 13.60
CA ILE A 50 10.82 15.80 14.76
C ILE A 50 11.17 17.06 15.53
N ASP A 51 10.14 17.85 15.85
CA ASP A 51 10.29 19.12 16.54
C ASP A 51 9.05 19.40 17.40
N GLN A 52 9.06 20.47 18.17
CA GLN A 52 7.90 20.92 18.92
C GLN A 52 7.80 22.44 18.94
N THR A 53 6.60 22.97 18.73
CA THR A 53 6.34 24.42 18.78
C THR A 53 6.63 24.98 20.15
N GLY A 54 7.39 26.07 20.23
CA GLY A 54 7.73 26.73 21.50
C GLY A 54 9.13 26.44 22.05
N ASN A 55 9.91 25.56 21.40
CA ASN A 55 11.35 25.44 21.66
C ASN A 55 12.14 26.57 20.97
N GLY A 56 11.54 27.78 20.88
CA GLY A 56 12.27 29.00 20.52
C GLY A 56 13.32 29.30 21.60
N LYS A 57 14.35 30.04 21.24
CA LYS A 57 15.62 30.32 21.94
C LYS A 57 15.54 30.70 23.45
N ASN A 58 14.33 30.76 24.08
CA ASN A 58 14.15 31.27 25.45
C ASN A 58 13.19 30.45 26.32
N THR A 59 12.89 29.17 26.04
CA THR A 59 12.03 28.40 26.95
C THR A 59 12.87 27.47 27.82
N THR A 60 12.85 27.69 29.12
CA THR A 60 13.62 26.99 30.13
C THR A 60 13.21 25.54 30.39
N ALA A 61 12.07 25.08 29.85
CA ALA A 61 11.65 23.68 29.91
C ALA A 61 10.71 23.33 28.74
N PRO A 62 10.91 22.19 28.04
CA PRO A 62 10.00 21.71 27.02
C PRO A 62 8.64 21.34 27.66
N LYS A 63 7.54 21.82 27.05
CA LYS A 63 6.18 21.54 27.53
C LYS A 63 5.63 20.27 26.91
N PRO A 64 4.87 19.45 27.66
CA PRO A 64 4.21 18.27 27.11
C PRO A 64 3.36 18.58 25.90
N ALA A 65 3.25 17.63 24.96
CA ALA A 65 2.54 17.82 23.71
C ALA A 65 1.02 17.69 23.88
N GLY A 66 0.29 18.56 23.20
CA GLY A 66 -1.16 18.58 23.15
C GLY A 66 -1.64 19.50 22.04
N LYS A 67 -2.96 19.74 21.96
CA LYS A 67 -3.60 20.53 20.90
C LYS A 67 -2.95 21.92 20.68
N ASN A 68 -2.56 22.59 21.74
CA ASN A 68 -1.96 23.94 21.68
C ASN A 68 -0.41 23.91 21.56
N ASN A 69 0.19 22.74 21.61
CA ASN A 69 1.64 22.53 21.51
C ASN A 69 1.92 21.16 20.86
N PRO A 70 1.56 20.97 19.59
CA PRO A 70 1.66 19.68 18.93
C PRO A 70 3.12 19.28 18.68
N ILE A 71 3.33 17.97 18.56
CA ILE A 71 4.56 17.41 17.97
C ILE A 71 4.55 17.72 16.49
N ILE A 72 5.62 18.31 15.97
CA ILE A 72 5.77 18.64 14.57
C ILE A 72 6.60 17.55 13.91
N ILE A 73 6.02 16.91 12.90
CA ILE A 73 6.73 15.93 12.05
C ILE A 73 6.82 16.49 10.64
N ARG A 74 8.05 16.66 10.14
CA ARG A 74 8.33 17.05 8.75
C ARG A 74 8.93 15.88 8.00
N GLY A 75 8.64 15.78 6.72
CA GLY A 75 9.23 14.78 5.82
C GLY A 75 8.98 15.13 4.36
N ASN A 76 9.72 14.51 3.44
CA ASN A 76 9.55 14.76 2.01
C ASN A 76 8.51 13.83 1.35
N SER A 77 7.92 12.92 2.11
CA SER A 77 6.80 12.06 1.69
C SER A 77 5.93 11.70 2.90
N TRP A 78 4.69 11.26 2.64
CA TRP A 78 3.82 10.78 3.72
C TRP A 78 4.35 9.53 4.40
N VAL A 79 5.08 8.66 3.67
CA VAL A 79 5.79 7.52 4.26
C VAL A 79 6.84 8.01 5.26
N ASN A 80 7.67 8.98 4.89
CA ASN A 80 8.72 9.48 5.78
C ASN A 80 8.12 10.24 6.98
N ILE A 81 6.99 10.92 6.82
CA ILE A 81 6.22 11.50 7.94
C ILE A 81 5.71 10.38 8.87
N ALA A 82 5.17 9.28 8.32
CA ALA A 82 4.72 8.14 9.11
C ALA A 82 5.88 7.49 9.89
N VAL A 83 7.06 7.36 9.28
CA VAL A 83 8.27 6.91 9.99
C VAL A 83 8.61 7.85 11.15
N GLY A 84 8.55 9.16 10.94
CA GLY A 84 8.77 10.15 11.99
C GLY A 84 7.77 10.02 13.15
N ILE A 85 6.49 9.77 12.84
CA ILE A 85 5.46 9.48 13.84
C ILE A 85 5.82 8.23 14.65
N ASN A 86 6.15 7.11 13.97
CA ASN A 86 6.53 5.86 14.64
C ASN A 86 7.80 6.02 15.48
N TRP A 87 8.78 6.74 14.94
CA TRP A 87 10.02 7.07 15.65
C TRP A 87 9.74 7.82 16.94
N TYR A 88 8.95 8.89 16.88
CA TYR A 88 8.54 9.65 18.04
C TYR A 88 7.83 8.77 19.09
N LEU A 89 6.82 8.01 18.64
CA LEU A 89 6.07 7.11 19.54
C LEU A 89 7.00 6.11 20.22
N LYS A 90 7.93 5.51 19.48
CA LYS A 90 8.87 4.52 20.00
C LYS A 90 9.91 5.12 20.93
N HIS A 91 10.61 6.18 20.52
CA HIS A 91 11.80 6.65 21.19
C HIS A 91 11.55 7.75 22.23
N HIS A 92 10.47 8.52 22.08
CA HIS A 92 10.09 9.55 23.06
C HIS A 92 8.95 9.09 23.97
N ALA A 93 7.95 8.42 23.42
CA ALA A 93 6.77 8.03 24.20
C ALA A 93 6.81 6.58 24.73
N GLY A 94 7.80 5.77 24.35
CA GLY A 94 7.91 4.36 24.76
C GLY A 94 6.80 3.47 24.21
N ILE A 95 6.14 3.88 23.11
CA ILE A 95 5.00 3.19 22.52
C ILE A 95 5.43 2.49 21.23
N HIS A 96 5.32 1.17 21.22
CA HIS A 96 5.67 0.37 20.07
C HIS A 96 4.42 0.04 19.23
N ILE A 97 4.47 0.40 17.94
CA ILE A 97 3.51 -0.06 16.95
C ILE A 97 4.11 -1.30 16.28
N THR A 98 3.43 -2.42 16.46
CA THR A 98 3.87 -3.71 15.92
C THR A 98 2.79 -4.29 15.03
N TRP A 99 3.13 -5.29 14.23
CA TRP A 99 2.17 -5.96 13.36
C TRP A 99 0.97 -6.55 14.12
N ASN A 100 1.20 -7.00 15.37
CA ASN A 100 0.15 -7.54 16.25
C ASN A 100 -0.56 -6.46 17.08
N ASN A 101 -0.01 -5.25 17.17
CA ASN A 101 -0.59 -4.13 17.92
C ASN A 101 -0.45 -2.82 17.14
N MET A 102 -1.35 -2.61 16.19
CA MET A 102 -1.39 -1.43 15.33
C MET A 102 -2.11 -0.23 15.94
N SER A 103 -2.84 -0.43 17.03
CA SER A 103 -3.69 0.60 17.63
C SER A 103 -3.49 0.66 19.15
N PRO A 104 -2.25 0.91 19.61
CA PRO A 104 -2.00 1.13 21.03
C PRO A 104 -2.70 2.39 21.51
N LYS A 105 -3.24 2.36 22.74
CA LYS A 105 -3.80 3.54 23.37
C LYS A 105 -2.69 4.55 23.67
N LEU A 106 -2.83 5.77 23.18
CA LEU A 106 -1.89 6.85 23.45
C LEU A 106 -2.26 7.55 24.77
N PRO A 107 -1.27 7.98 25.57
CA PRO A 107 -1.53 8.78 26.76
C PRO A 107 -2.17 10.13 26.39
N ASN A 108 -2.96 10.68 27.31
CA ASN A 108 -3.60 11.99 27.10
C ASN A 108 -2.56 13.08 26.82
N VAL A 109 -1.43 13.00 27.51
CA VAL A 109 -0.30 13.92 27.38
C VAL A 109 0.90 13.13 26.84
N LEU A 110 1.41 13.55 25.69
CA LEU A 110 2.60 12.97 25.09
C LEU A 110 3.88 13.67 25.61
N PRO A 111 5.00 12.95 25.74
CA PRO A 111 6.28 13.53 26.15
C PRO A 111 6.72 14.68 25.25
N ALA A 112 7.38 15.66 25.84
CA ALA A 112 7.95 16.78 25.09
C ALA A 112 9.16 16.36 24.25
N VAL A 113 9.33 16.99 23.09
CA VAL A 113 10.55 16.91 22.29
C VAL A 113 11.54 17.93 22.84
N LYS A 114 12.59 17.46 23.50
CA LYS A 114 13.60 18.31 24.15
C LYS A 114 14.50 19.03 23.14
N GLN A 115 14.80 18.38 22.04
CA GLN A 115 15.69 18.87 21.01
C GLN A 115 15.17 18.41 19.66
N LYS A 116 15.19 19.32 18.67
CA LYS A 116 14.91 18.99 17.27
C LYS A 116 15.86 17.92 16.78
N GLU A 117 15.35 16.93 16.12
CA GLU A 117 16.12 15.86 15.49
C GLU A 117 15.73 15.66 14.04
N ARG A 118 16.70 15.21 13.24
CA ARG A 118 16.52 14.92 11.82
C ARG A 118 17.22 13.61 11.48
N HIS A 119 16.52 12.75 10.76
CA HIS A 119 17.00 11.47 10.28
C HIS A 119 16.85 11.39 8.77
N GLU A 120 17.88 10.91 8.09
CA GLU A 120 17.95 10.79 6.64
C GLU A 120 18.33 9.37 6.22
N THR A 121 17.96 9.00 4.99
CA THR A 121 18.42 7.77 4.36
C THR A 121 18.68 7.98 2.88
N ASP A 122 19.71 7.32 2.36
CA ASP A 122 20.03 7.25 0.94
C ASP A 122 19.28 6.10 0.23
N LEU A 123 18.60 5.22 1.00
CA LEU A 123 17.79 4.13 0.45
C LEU A 123 16.48 4.68 -0.13
N LYS A 124 16.49 4.99 -1.41
CA LYS A 124 15.33 5.57 -2.12
C LYS A 124 14.18 4.58 -2.31
N LEU A 125 14.48 3.28 -2.42
CA LEU A 125 13.51 2.22 -2.63
C LEU A 125 13.59 1.23 -1.47
N ARG A 126 12.49 1.05 -0.78
CA ARG A 126 12.33 0.15 0.37
C ARG A 126 11.17 -0.78 0.07
N TYR A 127 11.54 -1.97 -0.41
CA TYR A 127 10.62 -2.98 -0.93
C TYR A 127 10.09 -3.87 0.17
N ASP A 128 8.85 -4.33 0.01
CA ASP A 128 8.24 -5.35 0.86
C ASP A 128 7.38 -6.32 0.06
N PHE A 129 7.18 -7.49 0.67
CA PHE A 129 6.48 -8.65 0.18
C PHE A 129 7.25 -9.46 -0.87
N ASN A 130 6.86 -10.73 -0.97
CA ASN A 130 7.14 -11.64 -2.06
C ASN A 130 5.84 -12.33 -2.49
N TYR A 131 5.86 -13.05 -3.60
CA TYR A 131 4.65 -13.72 -4.08
C TYR A 131 4.06 -14.69 -3.07
N CYS A 132 4.89 -15.47 -2.37
CA CYS A 132 4.41 -16.51 -1.45
C CYS A 132 3.56 -15.93 -0.32
N THR A 133 3.87 -14.75 0.20
CA THR A 133 3.11 -14.12 1.29
C THR A 133 1.64 -13.90 0.93
N PHE A 134 1.34 -13.65 -0.33
CA PHE A 134 -0.05 -13.47 -0.81
C PHE A 134 -0.90 -14.73 -0.65
N SER A 135 -0.32 -15.92 -0.78
CA SER A 135 -1.06 -17.17 -0.60
C SER A 135 -0.93 -17.78 0.79
N TYR A 136 0.17 -17.54 1.51
CA TYR A 136 0.31 -18.04 2.88
C TYR A 136 -0.48 -17.23 3.91
N THR A 137 -0.42 -15.91 3.81
CA THR A 137 -0.96 -15.02 4.86
C THR A 137 -2.13 -14.17 4.35
N MET A 138 -2.09 -13.73 3.09
CA MET A 138 -2.93 -12.65 2.59
C MET A 138 -4.08 -13.10 1.70
N ALA A 139 -4.20 -14.40 1.40
CA ALA A 139 -5.13 -14.94 0.40
C ALA A 139 -6.59 -14.46 0.57
N PHE A 140 -7.02 -14.24 1.81
CA PHE A 140 -8.39 -13.87 2.15
C PHE A 140 -8.48 -12.53 2.91
N TRP A 141 -7.46 -11.69 2.83
CA TRP A 141 -7.52 -10.39 3.47
C TRP A 141 -8.56 -9.48 2.81
N ASP A 142 -9.39 -8.88 3.66
CA ASP A 142 -10.31 -7.83 3.27
C ASP A 142 -9.65 -6.43 3.28
N TRP A 143 -10.43 -5.41 2.91
CA TRP A 143 -9.94 -4.04 2.92
C TRP A 143 -9.45 -3.58 4.29
N ASN A 144 -10.13 -3.96 5.37
CA ASN A 144 -9.75 -3.51 6.72
C ASN A 144 -8.36 -4.04 7.11
N ARG A 145 -8.07 -5.31 6.74
CA ARG A 145 -6.76 -5.90 6.99
C ARG A 145 -5.69 -5.28 6.08
N TRP A 146 -6.00 -5.06 4.81
CA TRP A 146 -5.08 -4.39 3.88
C TRP A 146 -4.77 -2.95 4.28
N GLN A 147 -5.76 -2.17 4.75
CA GLN A 147 -5.54 -0.81 5.24
C GLN A 147 -4.56 -0.78 6.40
N LYS A 148 -4.70 -1.71 7.37
CA LYS A 148 -3.75 -1.84 8.48
C LYS A 148 -2.34 -2.18 8.00
N GLU A 149 -2.22 -3.05 7.00
CA GLU A 149 -0.92 -3.43 6.44
C GLU A 149 -0.23 -2.25 5.76
N ILE A 150 -0.98 -1.48 4.95
CA ILE A 150 -0.43 -0.29 4.29
C ILE A 150 0.01 0.74 5.33
N ASP A 151 -0.75 0.94 6.39
CA ASP A 151 -0.37 1.83 7.49
C ASP A 151 0.87 1.32 8.22
N TRP A 152 0.97 0.00 8.46
CA TRP A 152 2.16 -0.61 9.05
C TRP A 152 3.39 -0.41 8.17
N MET A 153 3.28 -0.69 6.88
CA MET A 153 4.35 -0.44 5.91
C MET A 153 4.81 1.01 5.93
N ALA A 154 3.88 1.97 5.92
CA ALA A 154 4.21 3.39 5.98
C ALA A 154 4.97 3.76 7.26
N LEU A 155 4.52 3.28 8.43
CA LEU A 155 5.15 3.51 9.72
C LEU A 155 6.55 2.91 9.81
N HIS A 156 6.85 1.87 9.01
CA HIS A 156 8.16 1.19 8.96
C HIS A 156 9.00 1.57 7.73
N GLY A 157 8.56 2.58 6.98
CA GLY A 157 9.35 3.18 5.91
C GLY A 157 9.30 2.47 4.56
N ILE A 158 8.44 1.48 4.40
CA ILE A 158 8.24 0.80 3.12
C ILE A 158 7.54 1.76 2.15
N ASN A 159 8.14 1.96 0.99
CA ASN A 159 7.60 2.85 -0.04
C ASN A 159 7.42 2.18 -1.41
N MET A 160 7.75 0.89 -1.54
CA MET A 160 7.68 0.13 -2.78
C MET A 160 7.18 -1.31 -2.53
N PRO A 161 5.92 -1.51 -2.11
CA PRO A 161 5.38 -2.85 -1.86
C PRO A 161 4.96 -3.55 -3.15
N LEU A 162 5.07 -4.89 -3.18
CA LEU A 162 4.42 -5.72 -4.20
C LEU A 162 2.89 -5.62 -4.03
N ALA A 163 2.17 -5.45 -5.12
CA ALA A 163 0.71 -5.27 -5.15
C ALA A 163 0.05 -6.26 -6.13
N ALA A 164 0.15 -7.56 -5.84
CA ALA A 164 -0.30 -8.63 -6.72
C ALA A 164 -1.80 -8.95 -6.62
N VAL A 165 -2.55 -8.39 -5.66
CA VAL A 165 -3.99 -8.62 -5.53
C VAL A 165 -4.71 -8.31 -6.83
N GLY A 166 -5.59 -9.22 -7.29
CA GLY A 166 -6.40 -9.02 -8.49
C GLY A 166 -5.67 -9.23 -9.82
N THR A 167 -4.43 -9.72 -9.81
CA THR A 167 -3.69 -10.08 -11.03
C THR A 167 -4.44 -11.12 -11.84
N GLU A 168 -5.09 -12.08 -11.19
CA GLU A 168 -5.95 -13.09 -11.80
C GLU A 168 -7.13 -12.49 -12.58
N CYS A 169 -7.62 -11.30 -12.20
CA CYS A 169 -8.66 -10.59 -12.93
C CYS A 169 -8.16 -10.12 -14.31
N VAL A 170 -6.93 -9.64 -14.35
CA VAL A 170 -6.28 -9.20 -15.60
C VAL A 170 -6.08 -10.40 -16.53
N TRP A 171 -5.58 -11.51 -15.98
CA TRP A 171 -5.40 -12.75 -16.73
C TRP A 171 -6.71 -13.30 -17.28
N ARG A 172 -7.76 -13.40 -16.44
CA ARG A 172 -9.09 -13.80 -16.89
C ARG A 172 -9.59 -12.93 -18.05
N ASN A 173 -9.54 -11.61 -17.89
CA ASN A 173 -10.01 -10.68 -18.90
C ASN A 173 -9.22 -10.79 -20.20
N MET A 174 -7.93 -11.03 -20.13
CA MET A 174 -7.07 -11.25 -21.29
C MET A 174 -7.44 -12.57 -22.00
N LEU A 175 -7.52 -13.67 -21.24
CA LEU A 175 -7.83 -14.99 -21.82
C LEU A 175 -9.20 -15.02 -22.47
N LEU A 176 -10.23 -14.41 -21.87
CA LEU A 176 -11.56 -14.28 -22.50
C LEU A 176 -11.50 -13.50 -23.81
N LYS A 177 -10.71 -12.43 -23.91
CA LYS A 177 -10.49 -11.68 -25.16
C LYS A 177 -9.76 -12.50 -26.22
N LEU A 178 -8.94 -13.47 -25.82
CA LEU A 178 -8.25 -14.40 -26.69
C LEU A 178 -9.11 -15.60 -27.07
N GLY A 179 -10.41 -15.63 -26.70
CA GLY A 179 -11.38 -16.64 -27.09
C GLY A 179 -11.43 -17.87 -26.18
N TYR A 180 -10.83 -17.82 -24.98
CA TYR A 180 -11.02 -18.85 -23.97
C TYR A 180 -12.40 -18.69 -23.29
N SER A 181 -13.04 -19.78 -22.94
CA SER A 181 -14.26 -19.77 -22.14
C SER A 181 -13.97 -19.57 -20.64
N GLU A 182 -15.00 -19.22 -19.87
CA GLU A 182 -14.89 -19.15 -18.39
C GLU A 182 -14.47 -20.48 -17.77
N GLU A 183 -14.92 -21.60 -18.32
CA GLU A 183 -14.54 -22.93 -17.87
C GLU A 183 -13.06 -23.20 -18.10
N GLU A 184 -12.53 -22.87 -19.28
CA GLU A 184 -11.11 -23.02 -19.61
C GLU A 184 -10.23 -22.12 -18.74
N VAL A 185 -10.65 -20.88 -18.52
CA VAL A 185 -9.98 -19.95 -17.59
C VAL A 185 -9.95 -20.51 -16.18
N GLY A 186 -11.07 -21.07 -15.70
CA GLY A 186 -11.16 -21.68 -14.37
C GLY A 186 -10.30 -22.92 -14.19
N LYS A 187 -9.98 -23.64 -15.28
CA LYS A 187 -9.02 -24.76 -15.27
C LYS A 187 -7.56 -24.32 -15.29
N PHE A 188 -7.31 -23.11 -15.75
CA PHE A 188 -5.96 -22.56 -15.86
C PHE A 188 -5.52 -21.77 -14.62
N ILE A 189 -6.39 -20.89 -14.10
CA ILE A 189 -6.09 -20.06 -12.92
C ILE A 189 -6.28 -20.88 -11.65
N ALA A 190 -5.32 -20.84 -10.75
CA ALA A 190 -5.38 -21.54 -9.49
C ALA A 190 -6.35 -20.88 -8.48
N GLY A 191 -6.74 -21.62 -7.46
CA GLY A 191 -7.56 -21.13 -6.36
C GLY A 191 -6.83 -20.13 -5.45
N PRO A 192 -7.55 -19.43 -4.54
CA PRO A 192 -7.03 -18.27 -3.80
C PRO A 192 -5.74 -18.55 -3.04
N ALA A 193 -5.66 -19.70 -2.36
CA ALA A 193 -4.49 -20.06 -1.57
C ALA A 193 -3.31 -20.54 -2.42
N PHE A 194 -3.43 -20.61 -3.74
CA PHE A 194 -2.44 -21.12 -4.68
C PHE A 194 -2.07 -20.12 -5.79
N LEU A 195 -2.69 -18.95 -5.80
CA LEU A 195 -2.45 -17.91 -6.83
C LEU A 195 -0.98 -17.50 -6.92
N ALA A 196 -0.28 -17.38 -5.80
CA ALA A 196 1.13 -17.00 -5.80
C ALA A 196 2.01 -17.99 -6.55
N TRP A 197 1.75 -19.30 -6.39
CA TRP A 197 2.50 -20.34 -7.13
C TRP A 197 2.12 -20.39 -8.59
N TRP A 198 0.85 -20.12 -8.91
CA TRP A 198 0.40 -19.98 -10.28
C TRP A 198 1.08 -18.77 -10.95
N GLU A 199 1.10 -17.61 -10.29
CA GLU A 199 1.79 -16.40 -10.81
C GLU A 199 3.30 -16.60 -11.00
N MET A 200 3.93 -17.47 -10.19
CA MET A 200 5.33 -17.88 -10.34
C MET A 200 5.53 -18.99 -11.37
N ASN A 201 4.49 -19.37 -12.11
CA ASN A 201 4.55 -20.43 -13.12
C ASN A 201 4.92 -21.82 -12.55
N ASN A 202 4.48 -22.13 -11.34
CA ASN A 202 4.79 -23.41 -10.69
C ASN A 202 3.67 -24.44 -10.83
N LEU A 203 2.44 -24.02 -10.90
CA LEU A 203 1.26 -24.89 -11.04
C LEU A 203 0.12 -24.18 -11.75
N GLU A 204 -0.83 -24.93 -12.32
CA GLU A 204 -2.06 -24.41 -12.90
C GLU A 204 -3.28 -25.10 -12.29
N GLY A 205 -4.43 -24.37 -12.24
CA GLY A 205 -5.77 -24.90 -11.92
C GLY A 205 -5.97 -25.46 -10.52
N TRP A 206 -4.92 -25.62 -9.71
CA TRP A 206 -5.01 -26.23 -8.40
C TRP A 206 -5.84 -25.40 -7.44
N GLY A 207 -6.79 -26.04 -6.73
CA GLY A 207 -7.68 -25.38 -5.78
C GLY A 207 -8.71 -24.45 -6.41
N GLY A 208 -8.83 -24.44 -7.73
CA GLY A 208 -9.86 -23.71 -8.49
C GLY A 208 -11.11 -24.57 -8.77
N PRO A 209 -12.05 -24.04 -9.61
CA PRO A 209 -12.06 -22.70 -10.18
C PRO A 209 -12.39 -21.62 -9.15
N LEU A 210 -11.95 -20.37 -9.43
CA LEU A 210 -12.34 -19.20 -8.64
C LEU A 210 -13.83 -18.90 -8.84
N PRO A 211 -14.59 -18.57 -7.78
CA PRO A 211 -15.97 -18.13 -7.91
C PRO A 211 -16.07 -16.83 -8.76
N GLN A 212 -17.16 -16.68 -9.53
CA GLN A 212 -17.32 -15.50 -10.39
C GLN A 212 -17.31 -14.16 -9.64
N ASN A 213 -17.87 -14.13 -8.43
CA ASN A 213 -17.86 -12.93 -7.59
C ASN A 213 -16.46 -12.60 -7.06
N TRP A 214 -15.53 -13.56 -6.98
CA TRP A 214 -14.14 -13.36 -6.55
C TRP A 214 -13.46 -12.29 -7.40
N TYR A 215 -13.49 -12.43 -8.71
CA TYR A 215 -12.82 -11.50 -9.62
C TYR A 215 -13.24 -10.04 -9.39
N LYS A 216 -14.57 -9.79 -9.27
CA LYS A 216 -15.08 -8.44 -9.02
C LYS A 216 -14.67 -7.92 -7.64
N GLN A 217 -14.65 -8.79 -6.63
CA GLN A 217 -14.22 -8.43 -5.27
C GLN A 217 -12.75 -8.07 -5.24
N GLN A 218 -11.87 -8.87 -5.88
CA GLN A 218 -10.42 -8.61 -5.91
C GLN A 218 -10.08 -7.37 -6.75
N GLU A 219 -10.74 -7.14 -7.87
CA GLU A 219 -10.61 -5.89 -8.62
C GLU A 219 -10.96 -4.66 -7.77
N THR A 220 -12.06 -4.75 -7.04
CA THR A 220 -12.50 -3.65 -6.16
C THR A 220 -11.53 -3.44 -5.00
N LEU A 221 -11.04 -4.53 -4.41
CA LEU A 221 -10.04 -4.49 -3.35
C LEU A 221 -8.72 -3.87 -3.82
N GLN A 222 -8.22 -4.30 -4.98
CA GLN A 222 -6.98 -3.78 -5.54
C GLN A 222 -7.05 -2.27 -5.84
N LYS A 223 -8.19 -1.79 -6.36
CA LYS A 223 -8.40 -0.36 -6.57
C LYS A 223 -8.26 0.44 -5.26
N LYS A 224 -8.78 -0.08 -4.15
CA LYS A 224 -8.63 0.55 -2.82
C LYS A 224 -7.19 0.51 -2.33
N ILE A 225 -6.50 -0.63 -2.49
CA ILE A 225 -5.09 -0.82 -2.12
C ILE A 225 -4.22 0.20 -2.87
N LEU A 226 -4.34 0.26 -4.20
CA LEU A 226 -3.55 1.17 -5.03
C LEU A 226 -3.86 2.64 -4.74
N ALA A 227 -5.12 3.00 -4.50
CA ALA A 227 -5.52 4.34 -4.11
C ALA A 227 -4.85 4.76 -2.79
N ARG A 228 -4.90 3.89 -1.76
CA ARG A 228 -4.27 4.16 -0.46
C ARG A 228 -2.75 4.23 -0.55
N MET A 229 -2.12 3.32 -1.30
CA MET A 229 -0.67 3.38 -1.54
C MET A 229 -0.27 4.70 -2.22
N LYS A 230 -1.05 5.14 -3.22
CA LYS A 230 -0.83 6.42 -3.90
C LYS A 230 -0.99 7.62 -2.95
N GLU A 231 -2.00 7.62 -2.09
CA GLU A 231 -2.20 8.67 -1.07
C GLU A 231 -0.99 8.79 -0.15
N MET A 232 -0.41 7.66 0.28
CA MET A 232 0.79 7.62 1.11
C MET A 232 2.08 7.96 0.34
N GLY A 233 2.03 8.11 -0.99
CA GLY A 233 3.20 8.35 -1.83
C GLY A 233 4.05 7.10 -2.09
N MET A 234 3.49 5.90 -1.88
CA MET A 234 4.14 4.63 -2.22
C MET A 234 4.14 4.38 -3.72
N LYS A 235 5.10 3.60 -4.21
CA LYS A 235 5.24 3.15 -5.59
C LYS A 235 4.94 1.65 -5.65
N PRO A 236 3.69 1.22 -5.88
CA PRO A 236 3.36 -0.19 -5.93
C PRO A 236 4.08 -0.88 -7.08
N VAL A 237 4.63 -2.07 -6.81
CA VAL A 237 5.17 -2.98 -7.83
C VAL A 237 4.04 -3.89 -8.29
N LEU A 238 3.76 -3.87 -9.58
CA LEU A 238 2.75 -4.72 -10.19
C LEU A 238 3.41 -5.85 -10.95
N PRO A 239 2.87 -7.08 -10.90
CA PRO A 239 3.33 -8.18 -11.75
C PRO A 239 3.22 -7.80 -13.22
N GLY A 240 4.28 -8.07 -13.98
CA GLY A 240 4.27 -7.97 -15.43
C GLY A 240 3.91 -9.30 -16.10
N TYR A 241 3.99 -9.31 -17.43
CA TYR A 241 3.81 -10.55 -18.18
C TYR A 241 5.04 -11.48 -17.97
N CYS A 242 4.78 -12.72 -17.59
CA CYS A 242 5.82 -13.71 -17.25
C CYS A 242 6.06 -14.78 -18.31
N GLY A 243 5.39 -14.71 -19.46
CA GLY A 243 5.53 -15.67 -20.56
C GLY A 243 4.68 -16.94 -20.41
N MET A 244 3.96 -17.15 -19.30
CA MET A 244 3.11 -18.32 -19.14
C MET A 244 1.85 -18.23 -20.02
N VAL A 245 1.44 -19.39 -20.54
CA VAL A 245 0.23 -19.52 -21.39
C VAL A 245 -0.43 -20.89 -21.13
N PRO A 246 -1.73 -21.05 -21.45
CA PRO A 246 -2.35 -22.38 -21.50
C PRO A 246 -1.64 -23.29 -22.51
N HIS A 247 -1.64 -24.59 -22.26
CA HIS A 247 -0.95 -25.57 -23.11
C HIS A 247 -1.46 -25.61 -24.56
N ASP A 248 -2.72 -25.28 -24.80
CA ASP A 248 -3.32 -25.24 -26.11
C ASP A 248 -3.08 -23.96 -26.93
N ALA A 249 -2.33 -23.00 -26.33
CA ALA A 249 -2.06 -21.70 -26.98
C ALA A 249 -1.33 -21.84 -28.33
N LYS A 250 -0.53 -22.89 -28.52
CA LYS A 250 0.07 -23.20 -29.82
C LYS A 250 -1.02 -23.45 -30.88
N LYS A 251 -1.99 -24.29 -30.56
CA LYS A 251 -3.06 -24.67 -31.48
C LYS A 251 -4.07 -23.54 -31.69
N ARG A 252 -4.44 -22.86 -30.59
CA ARG A 252 -5.49 -21.84 -30.56
C ARG A 252 -5.03 -20.49 -31.13
N LEU A 253 -3.82 -20.07 -30.75
CA LEU A 253 -3.30 -18.73 -31.02
C LEU A 253 -2.13 -18.71 -32.02
N GLY A 254 -1.65 -19.85 -32.45
CA GLY A 254 -0.49 -19.96 -33.37
C GLY A 254 0.83 -19.58 -32.71
N LEU A 255 0.92 -19.60 -31.35
CA LEU A 255 2.12 -19.23 -30.63
C LEU A 255 3.13 -20.37 -30.54
N ASN A 256 4.41 -20.03 -30.50
CA ASN A 256 5.44 -21.01 -30.12
C ASN A 256 5.37 -21.24 -28.62
N VAL A 257 5.16 -22.49 -28.23
CA VAL A 257 4.92 -22.85 -26.83
C VAL A 257 5.78 -24.04 -26.47
N THR A 258 6.45 -23.94 -25.32
CA THR A 258 7.24 -25.00 -24.72
C THR A 258 6.53 -25.52 -23.47
N ASP A 259 6.44 -26.84 -23.31
CA ASP A 259 5.96 -27.46 -22.07
C ASP A 259 6.99 -27.22 -20.95
N ALA A 260 6.55 -26.62 -19.86
CA ALA A 260 7.39 -26.35 -18.69
C ALA A 260 7.51 -27.58 -17.75
N GLY A 261 6.86 -28.70 -18.09
CA GLY A 261 6.86 -29.92 -17.29
C GLY A 261 6.08 -29.79 -15.99
N LYS A 262 6.57 -30.41 -14.92
CA LYS A 262 5.92 -30.43 -13.62
C LYS A 262 6.78 -29.81 -12.53
N TRP A 263 6.12 -29.17 -11.57
CA TRP A 263 6.74 -28.69 -10.34
C TRP A 263 6.14 -29.48 -9.16
N ASN A 264 6.98 -30.22 -8.45
CA ASN A 264 6.56 -31.04 -7.31
C ASN A 264 5.31 -31.92 -7.58
N GLY A 265 5.23 -32.48 -8.79
CA GLY A 265 4.08 -33.30 -9.23
C GLY A 265 2.91 -32.54 -9.84
N TYR A 266 2.85 -31.23 -9.68
CA TYR A 266 1.81 -30.39 -10.28
C TYR A 266 2.17 -29.98 -11.71
N GLN A 267 1.15 -29.98 -12.59
CA GLN A 267 1.30 -29.44 -13.94
C GLN A 267 1.59 -27.94 -13.86
N ARG A 268 2.59 -27.50 -14.61
CA ARG A 268 2.93 -26.08 -14.77
C ARG A 268 2.21 -25.51 -15.99
N PRO A 269 1.87 -24.22 -16.03
CA PRO A 269 1.55 -23.54 -17.28
C PRO A 269 2.64 -23.75 -18.32
N ALA A 270 2.28 -23.77 -19.60
CA ALA A 270 3.25 -23.72 -20.68
C ALA A 270 3.88 -22.32 -20.78
N ASN A 271 5.01 -22.22 -21.46
CA ASN A 271 5.71 -20.95 -21.68
C ASN A 271 5.78 -20.58 -23.16
N LEU A 272 5.70 -19.28 -23.45
CA LEU A 272 6.14 -18.76 -24.73
C LEU A 272 7.64 -19.01 -24.91
N SER A 273 8.04 -19.45 -26.11
CA SER A 273 9.42 -19.71 -26.51
C SER A 273 9.84 -18.84 -27.68
#